data_051e5e1d2f43abc56650cb80442dcf58
#
_entry.id   051e5e1d2f43abc56650cb80442dcf58
#
_cell.length_a   1.000
_cell.length_b   1.000
_cell.length_c   1.000
_cell.angle_alpha   90.00
_cell.angle_beta   90.00
_cell.angle_gamma   90.00
#
_symmetry.space_group_name_H-M   'P 1'
#
loop_
_entity.id
_entity.type
_entity.pdbx_description
1 polymer ?
#
loop_
_entity_poly.entity_id
_entity_poly.type
_entity_poly.pdbx_seq_one_letter_code
_entity_poly.pdbx_strand_id
1 'polypeptide(L)'
;MKLFLFLMLVCCLQTTDATAQKKIKYKIKPGEKVIEKIPKEEVYTYAEFTNGTVYLRNNTIFIAPMNYNSLYAEMQFIDKEKDTLSVADEKLIKLIVINKDTFYYDNGYMKLVLDQGKVKLVNHQFFEITNKEKIGEFGNVGHGSIETYNNISTKSYLKDIVANEIITMAKSSVFYIGDEFNRFKVVNKKSLLDMYANNQDEVKAYLKENKIDFSNEKELKKMLVYFNKLVPVKPL
;
A
#
# COMPACT_ATOMS: atom_id res chain seq x y z
N MET A 1 -60.78 -13.20 -5.45
CA MET A 1 -59.62 -13.90 -4.91
C MET A 1 -58.52 -14.02 -6.00
N LYS A 2 -58.18 -12.94 -6.68
CA LYS A 2 -57.12 -12.89 -7.72
C LYS A 2 -56.31 -11.61 -7.73
N LEU A 3 -56.25 -10.87 -6.57
CA LEU A 3 -55.54 -9.58 -6.48
C LEU A 3 -54.42 -9.55 -5.44
N PHE A 4 -53.97 -10.72 -4.97
CA PHE A 4 -52.93 -10.82 -3.90
C PHE A 4 -51.61 -11.46 -4.36
N LEU A 5 -51.44 -11.73 -5.65
CA LEU A 5 -50.24 -12.42 -6.18
C LEU A 5 -49.31 -11.54 -6.99
N PHE A 6 -49.53 -10.21 -7.00
CA PHE A 6 -48.69 -9.29 -7.81
C PHE A 6 -47.79 -8.36 -6.98
N LEU A 7 -47.75 -8.54 -5.64
CA LEU A 7 -47.01 -7.66 -4.75
C LEU A 7 -45.71 -8.27 -4.18
N MET A 8 -45.25 -9.40 -4.70
CA MET A 8 -44.08 -10.11 -4.14
C MET A 8 -42.92 -10.28 -5.11
N LEU A 9 -42.84 -9.51 -6.20
CA LEU A 9 -41.74 -9.59 -7.18
C LEU A 9 -41.02 -8.26 -7.41
N VAL A 10 -41.00 -7.38 -6.41
CA VAL A 10 -40.15 -6.16 -6.42
C VAL A 10 -39.22 -6.22 -5.23
N CYS A 11 -38.44 -7.30 -5.10
CA CYS A 11 -37.41 -7.41 -4.11
C CYS A 11 -36.08 -7.67 -4.78
N CYS A 12 -35.12 -6.72 -4.59
CA CYS A 12 -33.70 -6.92 -4.69
C CYS A 12 -33.07 -6.96 -6.08
N LEU A 13 -33.17 -5.89 -6.83
CA LEU A 13 -32.04 -5.45 -7.67
C LEU A 13 -31.26 -4.39 -6.90
N GLN A 14 -30.62 -4.77 -5.80
CA GLN A 14 -29.50 -4.01 -5.28
C GLN A 14 -28.30 -4.37 -6.15
N THR A 15 -28.12 -3.65 -7.23
CA THR A 15 -26.86 -3.61 -7.96
C THR A 15 -25.85 -2.98 -7.01
N THR A 16 -25.02 -3.81 -6.39
CA THR A 16 -23.80 -3.34 -5.74
C THR A 16 -22.90 -2.84 -6.86
N ASP A 17 -22.89 -1.53 -7.07
CA ASP A 17 -21.89 -0.88 -7.90
C ASP A 17 -20.51 -1.16 -7.26
N ALA A 18 -19.87 -2.22 -7.70
CA ALA A 18 -18.45 -2.44 -7.47
C ALA A 18 -17.70 -1.39 -8.32
N THR A 19 -17.62 -0.18 -7.81
CA THR A 19 -16.76 0.87 -8.38
C THR A 19 -15.32 0.42 -8.17
N ALA A 20 -14.77 -0.29 -9.16
CA ALA A 20 -13.34 -0.50 -9.25
C ALA A 20 -12.68 0.89 -9.28
N GLN A 21 -11.97 1.25 -8.22
CA GLN A 21 -11.32 2.55 -8.08
C GLN A 21 -10.28 2.68 -9.20
N LYS A 22 -10.59 3.46 -10.23
CA LYS A 22 -9.74 3.64 -11.40
C LYS A 22 -8.44 4.28 -10.95
N LYS A 23 -7.34 3.54 -10.99
CA LYS A 23 -6.01 4.07 -10.66
C LYS A 23 -5.69 5.25 -11.59
N ILE A 24 -5.36 6.40 -11.01
CA ILE A 24 -4.87 7.56 -11.76
C ILE A 24 -3.51 7.20 -12.34
N LYS A 25 -3.33 7.47 -13.64
CA LYS A 25 -2.08 7.20 -14.37
C LYS A 25 -1.44 8.50 -14.80
N TYR A 26 -0.15 8.63 -14.56
CA TYR A 26 0.67 9.79 -14.92
C TYR A 26 1.60 9.41 -16.05
N LYS A 27 1.44 10.06 -17.21
CA LYS A 27 2.29 9.88 -18.38
C LYS A 27 3.37 10.95 -18.38
N ILE A 28 4.64 10.52 -18.34
CA ILE A 28 5.83 11.36 -18.31
C ILE A 28 6.57 11.17 -19.62
N LYS A 29 6.85 12.27 -20.30
CA LYS A 29 7.52 12.27 -21.61
C LYS A 29 9.03 12.42 -21.46
N PRO A 30 9.83 12.07 -22.49
CA PRO A 30 11.25 12.34 -22.50
C PRO A 30 11.55 13.83 -22.20
N GLY A 31 12.53 14.07 -21.35
CA GLY A 31 12.91 15.40 -20.91
C GLY A 31 12.11 15.97 -19.72
N GLU A 32 11.02 15.32 -19.32
CA GLU A 32 10.23 15.75 -18.16
C GLU A 32 10.73 15.10 -16.87
N LYS A 33 10.73 15.86 -15.77
CA LYS A 33 11.05 15.34 -14.44
C LYS A 33 9.82 14.71 -13.80
N VAL A 34 9.96 13.50 -13.29
CA VAL A 34 8.86 12.72 -12.67
C VAL A 34 8.18 13.50 -11.55
N ILE A 35 8.99 14.12 -10.67
CA ILE A 35 8.47 14.85 -9.50
C ILE A 35 7.62 16.08 -9.86
N GLU A 36 7.82 16.65 -11.04
CA GLU A 36 7.06 17.83 -11.49
C GLU A 36 5.70 17.45 -12.13
N LYS A 37 5.53 16.16 -12.49
CA LYS A 37 4.32 15.66 -13.18
C LYS A 37 3.30 15.02 -12.24
N ILE A 38 3.72 14.62 -11.07
CA ILE A 38 2.82 14.00 -10.08
C ILE A 38 2.47 15.05 -9.02
N PRO A 39 1.18 15.35 -8.79
CA PRO A 39 0.76 16.33 -7.79
C PRO A 39 1.29 15.99 -6.40
N LYS A 40 1.66 17.01 -5.61
CA LYS A 40 2.23 16.81 -4.26
C LYS A 40 1.31 16.02 -3.32
N GLU A 41 0.00 16.23 -3.44
CA GLU A 41 -1.04 15.54 -2.69
C GLU A 41 -1.11 14.03 -3.00
N GLU A 42 -0.60 13.62 -4.15
CA GLU A 42 -0.46 12.21 -4.52
C GLU A 42 0.88 11.63 -4.07
N VAL A 43 1.92 12.45 -4.03
CA VAL A 43 3.26 12.06 -3.61
C VAL A 43 3.30 11.86 -2.10
N TYR A 44 2.79 12.82 -1.33
CA TYR A 44 2.88 12.83 0.13
C TYR A 44 1.62 12.29 0.81
N THR A 45 1.80 11.63 1.96
CA THR A 45 0.69 11.11 2.76
C THR A 45 -0.09 12.23 3.47
N TYR A 46 0.61 13.28 3.89
CA TYR A 46 0.03 14.44 4.57
C TYR A 46 0.25 15.69 3.74
N ALA A 47 -0.68 16.64 3.79
CA ALA A 47 -0.58 17.91 3.08
C ALA A 47 0.70 18.68 3.44
N GLU A 48 1.11 18.60 4.71
CA GLU A 48 2.30 19.26 5.23
C GLU A 48 3.16 18.28 6.04
N PHE A 49 4.46 18.59 6.17
CA PHE A 49 5.32 17.91 7.13
C PHE A 49 4.84 18.21 8.54
N THR A 50 4.60 17.19 9.34
CA THR A 50 4.06 17.30 10.69
C THR A 50 4.89 16.51 11.67
N ASN A 51 4.92 16.93 12.96
CA ASN A 51 5.74 16.28 13.96
C ASN A 51 5.50 14.78 14.01
N GLY A 52 6.56 14.04 13.75
CA GLY A 52 6.62 12.61 13.86
C GLY A 52 7.66 12.17 14.88
N THR A 53 7.46 11.01 15.45
CA THR A 53 8.37 10.39 16.42
C THR A 53 8.89 9.08 15.84
N VAL A 54 10.20 8.97 15.69
CA VAL A 54 10.92 7.76 15.29
C VAL A 54 11.38 7.03 16.54
N TYR A 55 10.95 5.79 16.70
CA TYR A 55 11.42 4.90 17.76
C TYR A 55 12.42 3.92 17.14
N LEU A 56 13.66 3.94 17.62
CA LEU A 56 14.70 3.01 17.19
C LEU A 56 14.71 1.74 18.06
N ARG A 57 15.27 0.67 17.52
CA ARG A 57 15.39 -0.64 18.23
C ARG A 57 16.31 -0.58 19.44
N ASN A 58 17.23 0.38 19.50
CA ASN A 58 18.10 0.66 20.66
C ASN A 58 17.47 1.57 21.71
N ASN A 59 16.15 1.80 21.63
CA ASN A 59 15.35 2.70 22.48
C ASN A 59 15.65 4.20 22.34
N THR A 60 16.45 4.61 21.36
CA THR A 60 16.62 6.03 21.02
C THR A 60 15.33 6.55 20.37
N ILE A 61 14.98 7.79 20.70
CA ILE A 61 13.83 8.50 20.14
C ILE A 61 14.32 9.74 19.39
N PHE A 62 13.75 9.96 18.22
CA PHE A 62 14.01 11.14 17.40
C PHE A 62 12.69 11.80 17.01
N ILE A 63 12.59 13.13 17.08
CA ILE A 63 11.39 13.90 16.75
C ILE A 63 11.75 14.93 15.70
N ALA A 64 10.99 14.96 14.61
CA ALA A 64 11.12 15.98 13.56
C ALA A 64 9.79 16.14 12.80
N PRO A 65 9.61 17.23 12.04
CA PRO A 65 8.55 17.30 11.04
C PRO A 65 8.80 16.25 9.96
N MET A 66 7.84 15.36 9.74
CA MET A 66 7.99 14.18 8.86
C MET A 66 6.81 14.04 7.89
N ASN A 67 7.07 13.39 6.76
CA ASN A 67 6.04 12.95 5.82
C ASN A 67 6.51 11.70 5.07
N TYR A 68 5.58 10.85 4.67
CA TYR A 68 5.89 9.72 3.82
C TYR A 68 5.73 10.11 2.35
N ASN A 69 6.81 9.95 1.59
CA ASN A 69 6.86 10.17 0.16
C ASN A 69 6.66 8.85 -0.58
N SER A 70 5.46 8.64 -1.15
CA SER A 70 5.10 7.42 -1.85
C SER A 70 5.78 7.29 -3.22
N LEU A 71 6.22 8.40 -3.84
CA LEU A 71 6.94 8.37 -5.12
C LEU A 71 8.31 7.73 -4.96
N TYR A 72 9.03 8.10 -3.92
CA TYR A 72 10.35 7.53 -3.60
C TYR A 72 10.27 6.36 -2.61
N ALA A 73 9.08 6.08 -2.08
CA ALA A 73 8.83 5.10 -1.01
C ALA A 73 9.73 5.34 0.21
N GLU A 74 9.91 6.61 0.59
CA GLU A 74 10.81 7.07 1.66
C GLU A 74 10.05 7.81 2.75
N MET A 75 10.49 7.65 4.00
CA MET A 75 10.14 8.55 5.07
C MET A 75 11.08 9.74 5.05
N GLN A 76 10.55 10.93 4.90
CA GLN A 76 11.30 12.17 4.82
C GLN A 76 11.05 13.04 6.06
N PHE A 77 12.03 13.85 6.42
CA PHE A 77 11.95 14.81 7.53
C PHE A 77 12.59 16.13 7.17
N ILE A 78 12.19 17.19 7.87
CA ILE A 78 12.81 18.51 7.76
C ILE A 78 13.83 18.63 8.89
N ASP A 79 15.08 18.91 8.52
CA ASP A 79 16.15 19.13 9.48
C ASP A 79 16.18 20.57 10.05
N LYS A 80 17.22 20.91 10.80
CA LYS A 80 17.37 22.24 11.43
C LYS A 80 17.68 23.32 10.41
N GLU A 81 18.33 22.97 9.34
CA GLU A 81 18.70 23.84 8.20
C GLU A 81 17.52 24.04 7.24
N LYS A 82 16.37 23.40 7.51
CA LYS A 82 15.13 23.37 6.70
C LYS A 82 15.26 22.57 5.39
N ASP A 83 16.25 21.70 5.32
CA ASP A 83 16.37 20.76 4.22
C ASP A 83 15.47 19.56 4.39
N THR A 84 14.98 19.02 3.26
CA THR A 84 14.21 17.78 3.24
C THR A 84 15.16 16.60 3.05
N LEU A 85 15.31 15.80 4.08
CA LEU A 85 16.16 14.63 4.11
C LEU A 85 15.36 13.34 4.23
N SER A 86 15.90 12.23 3.72
CA SER A 86 15.33 10.90 3.92
C SER A 86 15.92 10.24 5.17
N VAL A 87 15.09 9.51 5.91
CA VAL A 87 15.54 8.74 7.06
C VAL A 87 16.51 7.65 6.56
N ALA A 88 17.72 7.64 7.13
CA ALA A 88 18.74 6.63 6.87
C ALA A 88 18.62 5.46 7.88
N ASP A 89 19.34 4.36 7.60
CA ASP A 89 19.42 3.19 8.48
C ASP A 89 18.05 2.63 8.90
N GLU A 90 17.14 2.55 7.94
CA GLU A 90 15.73 2.17 8.16
C GLU A 90 15.57 0.85 8.93
N LYS A 91 16.55 -0.07 8.85
CA LYS A 91 16.55 -1.34 9.59
C LYS A 91 16.64 -1.17 11.10
N LEU A 92 17.17 -0.03 11.57
CA LEU A 92 17.23 0.31 13.00
C LEU A 92 15.90 0.85 13.53
N ILE A 93 14.96 1.18 12.64
CA ILE A 93 13.64 1.69 13.03
C ILE A 93 12.82 0.55 13.63
N LYS A 94 12.26 0.79 14.79
CA LYS A 94 11.24 -0.06 15.41
C LYS A 94 9.85 0.27 14.87
N LEU A 95 9.50 1.57 14.89
CA LEU A 95 8.30 2.16 14.29
C LEU A 95 8.43 3.68 14.22
N ILE A 96 7.59 4.31 13.40
CA ILE A 96 7.43 5.76 13.31
C ILE A 96 5.97 6.10 13.58
N VAL A 97 5.71 7.12 14.41
CA VAL A 97 4.37 7.65 14.66
C VAL A 97 4.30 9.07 14.10
N ILE A 98 3.34 9.33 13.22
CA ILE A 98 3.03 10.66 12.70
C ILE A 98 1.55 10.90 12.92
N ASN A 99 1.19 11.92 13.70
CA ASN A 99 -0.19 12.14 14.18
C ASN A 99 -0.72 10.89 14.89
N LYS A 100 -1.77 10.26 14.34
CA LYS A 100 -2.37 9.00 14.82
C LYS A 100 -1.92 7.76 14.03
N ASP A 101 -1.13 7.95 12.99
CA ASP A 101 -0.71 6.87 12.10
C ASP A 101 0.62 6.28 12.58
N THR A 102 0.72 4.96 12.57
CA THR A 102 1.94 4.21 12.87
C THR A 102 2.48 3.60 11.58
N PHE A 103 3.78 3.73 11.37
CA PHE A 103 4.49 3.11 10.25
C PHE A 103 5.52 2.12 10.77
N TYR A 104 5.60 0.96 10.12
CA TYR A 104 6.64 -0.03 10.29
C TYR A 104 7.56 -0.03 9.06
N TYR A 105 8.80 -0.50 9.24
CA TYR A 105 9.72 -0.71 8.13
C TYR A 105 10.11 -2.20 8.04
N ASP A 106 9.80 -2.80 6.87
CA ASP A 106 10.27 -4.11 6.46
C ASP A 106 10.33 -4.15 4.92
N ASN A 107 11.53 -3.91 4.35
CA ASN A 107 11.73 -3.71 2.90
C ASN A 107 10.84 -2.62 2.27
N GLY A 108 10.41 -1.65 3.07
CA GLY A 108 9.57 -0.52 2.71
C GLY A 108 8.75 -0.05 3.90
N TYR A 109 8.29 1.20 3.84
CA TYR A 109 7.44 1.75 4.89
C TYR A 109 5.99 1.29 4.70
N MET A 110 5.42 0.74 5.74
CA MET A 110 4.05 0.23 5.77
C MET A 110 3.25 0.92 6.87
N LYS A 111 2.15 1.56 6.49
CA LYS A 111 1.24 2.22 7.42
C LYS A 111 0.32 1.19 8.07
N LEU A 112 0.17 1.26 9.38
CA LEU A 112 -0.77 0.44 10.14
C LEU A 112 -2.21 0.78 9.77
N VAL A 113 -2.98 -0.23 9.43
CA VAL A 113 -4.39 -0.14 9.05
C VAL A 113 -5.30 -0.71 10.14
N LEU A 114 -4.87 -1.81 10.75
CA LEU A 114 -5.59 -2.48 11.85
C LEU A 114 -4.57 -3.17 12.76
N ASP A 115 -4.70 -2.97 14.06
CA ASP A 115 -3.98 -3.72 15.09
C ASP A 115 -4.98 -4.48 15.96
N GLN A 116 -4.79 -5.79 16.07
CA GLN A 116 -5.58 -6.67 16.93
C GLN A 116 -4.69 -7.43 17.94
N GLY A 117 -3.58 -6.84 18.31
CA GLY A 117 -2.59 -7.41 19.20
C GLY A 117 -1.72 -8.46 18.53
N LYS A 118 -2.25 -9.66 18.30
CA LYS A 118 -1.50 -10.76 17.66
C LYS A 118 -1.40 -10.64 16.14
N VAL A 119 -2.32 -9.89 15.52
CA VAL A 119 -2.39 -9.72 14.06
C VAL A 119 -2.47 -8.25 13.72
N LYS A 120 -1.65 -7.84 12.78
CA LYS A 120 -1.64 -6.49 12.20
C LYS A 120 -1.94 -6.54 10.71
N LEU A 121 -2.72 -5.59 10.23
CA LEU A 121 -2.86 -5.29 8.82
C LEU A 121 -2.11 -3.98 8.56
N VAL A 122 -1.20 -4.01 7.60
CA VAL A 122 -0.46 -2.82 7.19
C VAL A 122 -0.56 -2.62 5.68
N ASN A 123 -0.42 -1.39 5.22
CA ASN A 123 -0.50 -1.01 3.83
C ASN A 123 0.80 -0.34 3.39
N HIS A 124 1.42 -0.88 2.34
CA HIS A 124 2.55 -0.27 1.64
C HIS A 124 2.04 0.45 0.39
N GLN A 125 2.21 1.76 0.32
CA GLN A 125 1.85 2.60 -0.82
C GLN A 125 3.11 3.11 -1.51
N PHE A 126 3.14 2.98 -2.85
CA PHE A 126 4.27 3.40 -3.66
C PHE A 126 3.82 3.70 -5.08
N PHE A 127 4.67 4.38 -5.85
CA PHE A 127 4.47 4.51 -7.30
C PHE A 127 5.23 3.42 -8.03
N GLU A 128 4.58 2.84 -9.05
CA GLU A 128 5.16 1.86 -9.96
C GLU A 128 5.08 2.32 -11.41
N ILE A 129 6.06 1.92 -12.21
CA ILE A 129 6.00 2.12 -13.66
C ILE A 129 5.11 1.02 -14.24
N THR A 130 3.97 1.41 -14.82
CA THR A 130 2.98 0.49 -15.39
C THR A 130 3.15 0.31 -16.89
N ASN A 131 3.86 1.22 -17.58
CA ASN A 131 4.16 1.12 -19.00
C ASN A 131 5.41 1.90 -19.36
N LYS A 132 6.19 1.42 -20.35
CA LYS A 132 7.31 2.09 -20.98
C LYS A 132 7.14 2.02 -22.48
N GLU A 133 7.28 3.16 -23.15
CA GLU A 133 7.16 3.28 -24.60
C GLU A 133 8.43 3.93 -25.14
N LYS A 134 9.11 3.28 -26.06
CA LYS A 134 10.26 3.86 -26.77
C LYS A 134 9.75 4.62 -27.99
N ILE A 135 10.28 5.84 -28.18
CA ILE A 135 10.05 6.61 -29.40
C ILE A 135 11.10 6.13 -30.40
N GLY A 136 10.66 5.38 -31.39
CA GLY A 136 11.48 4.96 -32.51
C GLY A 136 11.71 6.11 -33.50
N GLU A 137 12.61 5.88 -34.47
CA GLU A 137 12.81 6.78 -35.60
C GLU A 137 11.47 7.05 -36.31
N PHE A 138 11.22 8.29 -36.71
CA PHE A 138 9.96 8.77 -37.30
C PHE A 138 8.76 8.85 -36.33
N GLY A 139 8.96 8.85 -35.01
CA GLY A 139 7.88 9.03 -34.02
C GLY A 139 7.00 7.79 -33.82
N ASN A 140 7.37 6.64 -34.35
CA ASN A 140 6.66 5.38 -34.10
C ASN A 140 6.87 4.94 -32.64
N VAL A 141 5.77 4.67 -31.93
CA VAL A 141 5.81 4.23 -30.53
C VAL A 141 5.86 2.71 -30.49
N GLY A 142 7.01 2.15 -30.06
CA GLY A 142 7.18 0.72 -29.80
C GLY A 142 6.91 0.39 -28.35
N HIS A 143 6.20 -0.71 -28.07
CA HIS A 143 6.04 -1.20 -26.71
C HIS A 143 7.34 -1.85 -26.23
N GLY A 144 7.96 -1.26 -25.20
CA GLY A 144 9.08 -1.88 -24.49
C GLY A 144 8.58 -2.98 -23.55
N SER A 145 9.36 -4.03 -23.38
CA SER A 145 9.08 -5.04 -22.36
C SER A 145 9.07 -4.40 -20.97
N ILE A 146 8.00 -4.64 -20.22
CA ILE A 146 7.89 -4.23 -18.83
C ILE A 146 8.71 -5.24 -18.03
N GLU A 147 9.95 -4.88 -17.68
CA GLU A 147 10.60 -5.54 -16.56
C GLU A 147 9.90 -5.04 -15.29
N THR A 148 9.30 -5.97 -14.55
CA THR A 148 8.68 -5.68 -13.25
C THR A 148 9.81 -5.33 -12.28
N TYR A 149 10.13 -4.04 -12.17
CA TYR A 149 11.10 -3.56 -11.19
C TYR A 149 10.49 -3.64 -9.80
N ASN A 150 10.72 -4.76 -9.14
CA ASN A 150 10.35 -4.95 -7.74
C ASN A 150 11.14 -3.97 -6.86
N ASN A 151 10.49 -2.90 -6.48
CA ASN A 151 10.56 -2.05 -5.30
C ASN A 151 11.91 -1.51 -4.77
N ILE A 152 13.04 -2.19 -4.84
CA ILE A 152 14.26 -1.76 -4.12
C ILE A 152 15.22 -0.96 -4.99
N SER A 153 15.33 -1.24 -6.28
CA SER A 153 16.22 -0.51 -7.19
C SER A 153 15.62 0.78 -7.74
N THR A 154 14.32 0.96 -7.60
CA THR A 154 13.58 2.10 -8.15
C THR A 154 13.81 3.41 -7.37
N LYS A 155 14.11 3.34 -6.07
CA LYS A 155 14.22 4.51 -5.18
C LYS A 155 15.29 5.52 -5.64
N SER A 156 16.51 5.07 -5.89
CA SER A 156 17.60 5.94 -6.33
C SER A 156 17.42 6.42 -7.77
N TYR A 157 16.85 5.57 -8.59
CA TYR A 157 16.64 5.83 -10.01
C TYR A 157 15.59 6.94 -10.24
N LEU A 158 14.54 7.05 -9.43
CA LEU A 158 13.47 8.03 -9.62
C LEU A 158 13.84 9.47 -9.21
N LYS A 159 14.83 9.68 -8.34
CA LYS A 159 15.19 11.02 -7.86
C LYS A 159 15.73 11.93 -8.95
N ASP A 160 16.49 11.38 -9.91
CA ASP A 160 17.19 12.12 -10.96
C ASP A 160 16.70 11.80 -12.37
N ILE A 161 15.60 11.07 -12.53
CA ILE A 161 15.12 10.72 -13.85
C ILE A 161 14.57 11.95 -14.57
N VAL A 162 15.35 12.34 -15.57
CA VAL A 162 14.82 12.91 -16.79
C VAL A 162 14.47 11.73 -17.68
N ALA A 163 13.19 11.48 -17.92
CA ALA A 163 12.76 10.33 -18.70
C ALA A 163 13.38 10.35 -20.11
N ASN A 164 14.07 9.28 -20.49
CA ASN A 164 14.58 9.10 -21.86
C ASN A 164 13.56 8.41 -22.78
N GLU A 165 12.51 7.91 -22.19
CA GLU A 165 11.38 7.20 -22.83
C GLU A 165 10.07 7.73 -22.24
N ILE A 166 8.96 7.47 -22.90
CA ILE A 166 7.64 7.75 -22.30
C ILE A 166 7.40 6.68 -21.23
N ILE A 167 7.24 7.11 -19.97
CA ILE A 167 6.87 6.23 -18.87
C ILE A 167 5.45 6.57 -18.38
N THR A 168 4.70 5.55 -18.01
CA THR A 168 3.41 5.70 -17.34
C THR A 168 3.54 5.16 -15.94
N MET A 169 3.24 5.98 -14.94
CA MET A 169 3.28 5.63 -13.53
C MET A 169 1.88 5.63 -12.90
N ALA A 170 1.67 4.78 -11.92
CA ALA A 170 0.46 4.77 -11.10
C ALA A 170 0.81 4.51 -9.64
N LYS A 171 0.01 5.09 -8.73
CA LYS A 171 0.10 4.78 -7.30
C LYS A 171 -0.47 3.39 -7.05
N SER A 172 0.30 2.55 -6.38
CA SER A 172 -0.08 1.19 -6.00
C SER A 172 -0.12 1.03 -4.50
N SER A 173 -0.90 0.07 -4.07
CA SER A 173 -1.16 -0.24 -2.68
C SER A 173 -1.14 -1.75 -2.50
N VAL A 174 -0.29 -2.25 -1.60
CA VAL A 174 -0.18 -3.67 -1.27
C VAL A 174 -0.39 -3.84 0.23
N PHE A 175 -1.30 -4.74 0.59
CA PHE A 175 -1.55 -5.06 1.99
C PHE A 175 -0.69 -6.23 2.46
N TYR A 176 -0.20 -6.08 3.70
CA TYR A 176 0.56 -7.13 4.39
C TYR A 176 -0.12 -7.47 5.69
N ILE A 177 -0.05 -8.75 6.05
CA ILE A 177 -0.44 -9.25 7.36
C ILE A 177 0.82 -9.51 8.18
N GLY A 178 0.83 -9.03 9.43
CA GLY A 178 1.95 -9.17 10.36
C GLY A 178 1.54 -9.83 11.65
N ASP A 179 2.48 -10.48 12.32
CA ASP A 179 2.33 -11.02 13.66
C ASP A 179 2.69 -9.99 14.76
N GLU A 180 2.63 -10.41 16.00
CA GLU A 180 3.00 -9.60 17.16
C GLU A 180 4.47 -9.15 17.15
N PHE A 181 5.36 -9.86 16.43
CA PHE A 181 6.77 -9.53 16.27
C PHE A 181 7.06 -8.61 15.07
N ASN A 182 5.99 -8.12 14.39
CA ASN A 182 6.09 -7.28 13.19
C ASN A 182 6.82 -7.96 12.02
N ARG A 183 6.63 -9.28 11.84
CA ARG A 183 7.05 -10.01 10.65
C ARG A 183 5.91 -9.96 9.64
N PHE A 184 6.15 -9.39 8.48
CA PHE A 184 5.10 -9.10 7.51
C PHE A 184 5.18 -10.01 6.30
N LYS A 185 4.01 -10.44 5.79
CA LYS A 185 3.83 -11.15 4.53
C LYS A 185 2.70 -10.53 3.73
N VAL A 186 2.83 -10.50 2.40
CA VAL A 186 1.74 -10.02 1.52
C VAL A 186 0.46 -10.80 1.83
N VAL A 187 -0.67 -10.08 1.99
CA VAL A 187 -1.96 -10.70 2.24
C VAL A 187 -2.40 -11.48 1.00
N ASN A 188 -2.52 -12.77 1.15
CA ASN A 188 -3.09 -13.70 0.16
C ASN A 188 -3.57 -14.96 0.88
N LYS A 189 -4.23 -15.86 0.13
CA LYS A 189 -4.75 -17.10 0.69
C LYS A 189 -3.67 -17.92 1.42
N LYS A 190 -2.45 -18.00 0.86
CA LYS A 190 -1.35 -18.77 1.45
C LYS A 190 -0.90 -18.19 2.79
N SER A 191 -0.63 -16.89 2.84
CA SER A 191 -0.18 -16.23 4.08
C SER A 191 -1.23 -16.29 5.19
N LEU A 192 -2.53 -16.23 4.83
CA LEU A 192 -3.62 -16.43 5.79
C LEU A 192 -3.65 -17.86 6.32
N LEU A 193 -3.53 -18.87 5.46
CA LEU A 193 -3.50 -20.28 5.89
C LEU A 193 -2.28 -20.59 6.75
N ASP A 194 -1.13 -19.97 6.48
CA ASP A 194 0.08 -20.10 7.28
C ASP A 194 -0.12 -19.46 8.67
N MET A 195 -0.70 -18.27 8.73
CA MET A 195 -0.94 -17.53 9.98
C MET A 195 -1.98 -18.24 10.86
N TYR A 196 -3.04 -18.77 10.28
CA TYR A 196 -4.11 -19.47 10.96
C TYR A 196 -3.99 -21.00 10.80
N ALA A 197 -2.78 -21.55 10.97
CA ALA A 197 -2.46 -22.96 10.67
C ALA A 197 -3.36 -23.97 11.39
N ASN A 198 -3.85 -23.65 12.60
CA ASN A 198 -4.71 -24.54 13.38
C ASN A 198 -6.19 -24.49 12.95
N ASN A 199 -6.58 -23.54 12.10
CA ASN A 199 -7.96 -23.29 11.72
C ASN A 199 -8.09 -23.05 10.20
N GLN A 200 -7.29 -23.79 9.44
CA GLN A 200 -7.25 -23.62 7.98
C GLN A 200 -8.59 -23.89 7.30
N ASP A 201 -9.40 -24.78 7.85
CA ASP A 201 -10.68 -25.14 7.23
C ASP A 201 -11.71 -24.02 7.37
N GLU A 202 -11.75 -23.34 8.52
CA GLU A 202 -12.56 -22.15 8.72
C GLU A 202 -12.13 -21.00 7.82
N VAL A 203 -10.80 -20.79 7.68
CA VAL A 203 -10.26 -19.78 6.76
C VAL A 203 -10.63 -20.09 5.31
N LYS A 204 -10.50 -21.35 4.87
CA LYS A 204 -10.90 -21.79 3.52
C LYS A 204 -12.39 -21.59 3.27
N ALA A 205 -13.23 -21.98 4.24
CA ALA A 205 -14.67 -21.81 4.16
C ALA A 205 -15.05 -20.33 4.01
N TYR A 206 -14.52 -19.49 4.89
CA TYR A 206 -14.77 -18.04 4.84
C TYR A 206 -14.35 -17.41 3.50
N LEU A 207 -13.15 -17.72 3.01
CA LEU A 207 -12.66 -17.19 1.73
C LEU A 207 -13.47 -17.67 0.52
N LYS A 208 -14.02 -18.88 0.59
CA LYS A 208 -14.90 -19.44 -0.45
C LYS A 208 -16.25 -18.71 -0.49
N GLU A 209 -16.83 -18.46 0.69
CA GLU A 209 -18.14 -17.82 0.82
C GLU A 209 -18.11 -16.33 0.49
N ASN A 210 -17.06 -15.62 0.92
CA ASN A 210 -17.02 -14.15 0.85
C ASN A 210 -16.28 -13.59 -0.36
N LYS A 211 -15.55 -14.41 -1.15
CA LYS A 211 -14.81 -13.98 -2.37
C LYS A 211 -13.97 -12.70 -2.14
N ILE A 212 -13.14 -12.70 -1.09
CA ILE A 212 -12.39 -11.54 -0.62
C ILE A 212 -11.48 -10.97 -1.71
N ASP A 213 -11.59 -9.67 -1.98
CA ASP A 213 -10.61 -8.91 -2.74
C ASP A 213 -9.47 -8.47 -1.81
N PHE A 214 -8.28 -9.05 -1.98
CA PHE A 214 -7.09 -8.74 -1.19
C PHE A 214 -6.51 -7.35 -1.45
N SER A 215 -7.05 -6.58 -2.38
CA SER A 215 -6.74 -5.16 -2.58
C SER A 215 -7.72 -4.23 -1.87
N ASN A 216 -8.81 -4.75 -1.29
CA ASN A 216 -9.86 -3.98 -0.64
C ASN A 216 -9.65 -3.90 0.87
N GLU A 217 -9.25 -2.72 1.37
CA GLU A 217 -8.99 -2.49 2.80
C GLU A 217 -10.19 -2.84 3.70
N LYS A 218 -11.42 -2.47 3.29
CA LYS A 218 -12.63 -2.70 4.09
C LYS A 218 -12.92 -4.20 4.25
N GLU A 219 -12.75 -4.95 3.17
CA GLU A 219 -12.95 -6.41 3.20
C GLU A 219 -11.89 -7.10 4.04
N LEU A 220 -10.62 -6.69 3.90
CA LEU A 220 -9.53 -7.21 4.72
C LEU A 220 -9.73 -6.92 6.21
N LYS A 221 -10.13 -5.70 6.58
CA LYS A 221 -10.45 -5.36 7.97
C LYS A 221 -11.58 -6.25 8.52
N LYS A 222 -12.68 -6.39 7.78
CA LYS A 222 -13.83 -7.22 8.18
C LYS A 222 -13.41 -8.69 8.37
N MET A 223 -12.65 -9.22 7.43
CA MET A 223 -12.14 -10.59 7.48
C MET A 223 -11.25 -10.83 8.70
N LEU A 224 -10.28 -9.94 8.97
CA LEU A 224 -9.36 -10.10 10.09
C LEU A 224 -10.04 -9.94 11.44
N VAL A 225 -11.03 -9.03 11.56
CA VAL A 225 -11.85 -8.92 12.77
C VAL A 225 -12.64 -10.21 13.02
N TYR A 226 -13.16 -10.85 11.97
CA TYR A 226 -13.82 -12.14 12.09
C TYR A 226 -12.85 -13.23 12.57
N PHE A 227 -11.70 -13.37 11.92
CA PHE A 227 -10.71 -14.40 12.30
C PHE A 227 -10.16 -14.21 13.70
N ASN A 228 -9.93 -12.98 14.14
CA ASN A 228 -9.39 -12.72 15.49
C ASN A 228 -10.35 -13.12 16.62
N LYS A 229 -11.66 -13.17 16.36
CA LYS A 229 -12.64 -13.65 17.33
C LYS A 229 -12.65 -15.17 17.47
N LEU A 230 -12.18 -15.88 16.44
CA LEU A 230 -12.32 -17.33 16.35
C LEU A 230 -11.06 -18.06 16.80
N VAL A 231 -9.89 -17.47 16.73
CA VAL A 231 -8.65 -18.26 16.70
C VAL A 231 -7.45 -17.61 17.40
N PRO A 232 -6.72 -18.38 18.27
CA PRO A 232 -5.37 -18.01 18.69
C PRO A 232 -4.43 -18.07 17.48
N VAL A 233 -3.74 -16.98 17.19
CA VAL A 233 -2.82 -16.86 16.05
C VAL A 233 -1.48 -17.47 16.38
N LYS A 234 -0.92 -18.26 15.45
CA LYS A 234 0.45 -18.76 15.52
C LYS A 234 1.41 -17.66 15.02
N PRO A 235 2.56 -17.42 15.70
CA PRO A 235 3.59 -16.52 15.18
C PRO A 235 4.09 -16.96 13.80
N LEU A 236 4.37 -15.99 12.93
CA LEU A 236 4.89 -16.24 11.56
C LEU A 236 6.31 -16.77 11.56
#